data_30cdf971cdadf884b2b6de5b96aae5fd
#
_entry.id   30cdf971cdadf884b2b6de5b96aae5fd
#
_cell.length_a   1.000
_cell.length_b   1.000
_cell.length_c   1.000
_cell.angle_alpha   90.00
_cell.angle_beta   90.00
_cell.angle_gamma   90.00
#
_symmetry.space_group_name_H-M   'P 1'
#
loop_
_entity.id
_entity.type
_entity.pdbx_description
1 polymer ?
#
loop_
_entity_poly.entity_id
_entity_poly.type
_entity_poly.pdbx_seq_one_letter_code
_entity_poly.pdbx_strand_id
1 'polypeptide(L)'
;MLFRSGEVVSTAPIPPLTLDQLNDEAMKFTGDIMQMPPMVSAVKVGGVPLYKLARKGLEVERKERLVHIYSYRFTRFEEPFGTFRVGCTKGTYVRSLVHDLGQKLGCGAHLQNLRRLDSGKFSVNDAAEYEDILGWSPEELQKHIIPFFQLVRAE
;
A
#
# COMPACT_ATOMS: atom_id res chain seq x y z
N MET A 1 14.04 -5.40 2.91
CA MET A 1 13.06 -4.53 3.57
C MET A 1 12.05 -4.01 2.57
N LEU A 2 10.79 -3.81 3.01
CA LEU A 2 9.67 -3.47 2.11
C LEU A 2 9.39 -1.96 1.97
N PHE A 3 10.15 -1.10 2.65
CA PHE A 3 9.99 0.35 2.63
C PHE A 3 11.32 1.06 2.87
N ARG A 4 11.49 2.27 2.32
CA ARG A 4 12.77 3.04 2.34
C ARG A 4 13.32 3.38 3.71
N SER A 5 12.50 3.39 4.76
CA SER A 5 12.89 3.77 6.12
C SER A 5 13.71 2.72 6.86
N GLY A 6 14.09 1.64 6.20
CA GLY A 6 14.89 0.60 6.78
C GLY A 6 16.28 0.49 6.20
N GLU A 7 17.08 -0.39 6.80
CA GLU A 7 18.42 -0.70 6.30
C GLU A 7 18.35 -1.50 4.99
N VAL A 8 19.27 -1.22 4.08
CA VAL A 8 19.43 -1.99 2.84
C VAL A 8 20.07 -3.33 3.21
N VAL A 9 19.34 -4.41 2.98
CA VAL A 9 19.79 -5.78 3.28
C VAL A 9 20.57 -6.37 2.11
N SER A 10 20.13 -6.07 0.89
CA SER A 10 20.76 -6.54 -0.34
C SER A 10 20.44 -5.63 -1.50
N THR A 11 21.30 -5.64 -2.51
CA THR A 11 21.09 -4.96 -3.79
C THR A 11 21.35 -5.94 -4.93
N ALA A 12 20.61 -5.81 -6.02
CA ALA A 12 20.83 -6.56 -7.24
C ALA A 12 20.71 -5.63 -8.45
N PRO A 13 21.41 -5.92 -9.56
CA PRO A 13 21.28 -5.13 -10.78
C PRO A 13 19.84 -5.24 -11.32
N ILE A 14 19.33 -4.15 -11.84
CA ILE A 14 18.02 -4.13 -12.50
C ILE A 14 18.23 -4.70 -13.90
N PRO A 15 17.45 -5.71 -14.33
CA PRO A 15 17.51 -6.19 -15.69
C PRO A 15 17.03 -5.10 -16.65
N PRO A 16 17.46 -5.13 -17.93
CA PRO A 16 16.89 -4.23 -18.92
C PRO A 16 15.36 -4.38 -18.97
N LEU A 17 14.64 -3.32 -18.65
CA LEU A 17 13.17 -3.31 -18.57
C LEU A 17 12.60 -2.10 -19.30
N THR A 18 11.57 -2.33 -20.08
CA THR A 18 10.70 -1.27 -20.60
C THR A 18 9.49 -1.08 -19.69
N LEU A 19 8.80 0.05 -19.84
CA LEU A 19 7.55 0.30 -19.13
C LEU A 19 6.47 -0.74 -19.47
N ASP A 20 6.43 -1.21 -20.72
CA ASP A 20 5.47 -2.23 -21.15
C ASP A 20 5.77 -3.59 -20.50
N GLN A 21 7.02 -4.03 -20.50
CA GLN A 21 7.41 -5.26 -19.81
C GLN A 21 7.13 -5.21 -18.32
N LEU A 22 7.36 -4.05 -17.67
CA LEU A 22 7.03 -3.85 -16.26
C LEU A 22 5.52 -3.95 -16.02
N ASN A 23 4.71 -3.42 -16.93
CA ASN A 23 3.27 -3.53 -16.87
C ASN A 23 2.77 -4.96 -17.13
N ASP A 24 3.38 -5.70 -18.04
CA ASP A 24 3.05 -7.11 -18.30
C ASP A 24 3.30 -7.97 -17.04
N GLU A 25 4.40 -7.74 -16.34
CA GLU A 25 4.69 -8.43 -15.08
C GLU A 25 3.73 -7.98 -13.96
N ALA A 26 3.43 -6.69 -13.85
CA ALA A 26 2.51 -6.17 -12.85
C ALA A 26 1.07 -6.70 -13.06
N MET A 27 0.65 -6.87 -14.30
CA MET A 27 -0.69 -7.39 -14.63
C MET A 27 -0.91 -8.83 -14.11
N LYS A 28 0.15 -9.63 -13.95
CA LYS A 28 0.06 -10.99 -13.37
C LYS A 28 -0.33 -11.00 -11.90
N PHE A 29 -0.30 -9.86 -11.22
CA PHE A 29 -0.74 -9.68 -9.85
C PHE A 29 -2.18 -9.14 -9.74
N THR A 30 -2.90 -9.01 -10.85
CA THR A 30 -4.32 -8.62 -10.83
C THR A 30 -5.24 -9.80 -10.56
N GLY A 31 -6.45 -9.54 -10.08
CA GLY A 31 -7.40 -10.57 -9.68
C GLY A 31 -7.24 -10.99 -8.22
N ASP A 32 -7.67 -12.19 -7.90
CA ASP A 32 -7.59 -12.78 -6.56
C ASP A 32 -6.20 -13.36 -6.31
N ILE A 33 -5.53 -12.84 -5.30
CA ILE A 33 -4.20 -13.32 -4.90
C ILE A 33 -4.13 -13.61 -3.40
N MET A 34 -3.36 -14.62 -3.04
CA MET A 34 -2.98 -14.88 -1.65
C MET A 34 -1.79 -14.03 -1.30
N GLN A 35 -1.91 -13.21 -0.26
CA GLN A 35 -0.86 -12.29 0.15
C GLN A 35 -0.43 -12.52 1.59
N MET A 36 0.87 -12.70 1.81
CA MET A 36 1.45 -12.77 3.16
C MET A 36 1.56 -11.35 3.75
N PRO A 37 0.87 -11.06 4.88
CA PRO A 37 1.05 -9.78 5.57
C PRO A 37 2.50 -9.58 5.99
N PRO A 38 3.09 -8.37 5.83
CA PRO A 38 4.45 -8.11 6.29
C PRO A 38 4.51 -8.13 7.83
N MET A 39 5.68 -8.48 8.39
CA MET A 39 5.90 -8.47 9.86
C MET A 39 5.60 -7.11 10.49
N VAL A 40 5.94 -6.02 9.80
CA VAL A 40 5.57 -4.67 10.25
C VAL A 40 4.15 -4.35 9.80
N SER A 41 3.17 -4.89 10.53
CA SER A 41 1.74 -4.67 10.27
C SER A 41 0.92 -4.66 11.56
N ALA A 42 -0.32 -4.16 11.48
CA ALA A 42 -1.27 -4.13 12.59
C ALA A 42 -2.03 -5.47 12.78
N VAL A 43 -1.78 -6.47 11.93
CA VAL A 43 -2.34 -7.81 12.10
C VAL A 43 -1.93 -8.37 13.45
N LYS A 44 -2.87 -8.98 14.16
CA LYS A 44 -2.63 -9.58 15.48
C LYS A 44 -2.47 -11.09 15.36
N VAL A 45 -1.47 -11.62 16.06
CA VAL A 45 -1.28 -13.06 16.32
C VAL A 45 -1.27 -13.26 17.82
N GLY A 46 -2.12 -14.14 18.33
CA GLY A 46 -2.28 -14.31 19.78
C GLY A 46 -2.64 -13.00 20.53
N GLY A 47 -3.42 -12.11 19.89
CA GLY A 47 -3.80 -10.81 20.47
C GLY A 47 -2.74 -9.71 20.34
N VAL A 48 -1.50 -10.03 19.94
CA VAL A 48 -0.39 -9.08 19.84
C VAL A 48 -0.19 -8.64 18.40
N PRO A 49 -0.13 -7.32 18.08
CA PRO A 49 0.15 -6.82 16.75
C PRO A 49 1.54 -7.24 16.26
N LEU A 50 1.64 -7.66 14.99
CA LEU A 50 2.89 -8.15 14.38
C LEU A 50 4.03 -7.12 14.48
N TYR A 51 3.74 -5.83 14.31
CA TYR A 51 4.78 -4.79 14.42
C TYR A 51 5.46 -4.75 15.80
N LYS A 52 4.74 -5.11 16.89
CA LYS A 52 5.34 -5.19 18.23
C LYS A 52 6.29 -6.38 18.35
N LEU A 53 5.96 -7.49 17.71
CA LEU A 53 6.82 -8.69 17.66
C LEU A 53 8.05 -8.41 16.79
N ALA A 54 7.85 -7.79 15.62
CA ALA A 54 8.94 -7.38 14.73
C ALA A 54 9.97 -6.47 15.42
N ARG A 55 9.52 -5.50 16.23
CA ARG A 55 10.42 -4.62 17.02
C ARG A 55 11.25 -5.37 18.06
N LYS A 56 10.81 -6.55 18.48
CA LYS A 56 11.54 -7.45 19.40
C LYS A 56 12.44 -8.44 18.67
N GLY A 57 12.55 -8.34 17.33
CA GLY A 57 13.29 -9.29 16.50
C GLY A 57 12.63 -10.67 16.39
N LEU A 58 11.36 -10.79 16.79
CA LEU A 58 10.64 -12.06 16.76
C LEU A 58 9.92 -12.21 15.41
N GLU A 59 10.20 -13.28 14.71
CA GLU A 59 9.39 -13.73 13.58
C GLU A 59 8.35 -14.74 14.06
N VAL A 60 7.12 -14.60 13.55
CA VAL A 60 6.03 -15.52 13.85
C VAL A 60 5.39 -15.97 12.54
N GLU A 61 4.81 -17.17 12.58
CA GLU A 61 4.03 -17.68 11.47
C GLU A 61 2.87 -16.74 11.17
N ARG A 62 2.70 -16.40 9.91
CA ARG A 62 1.63 -15.53 9.41
C ARG A 62 0.74 -16.33 8.47
N LYS A 63 -0.54 -16.07 8.53
CA LYS A 63 -1.49 -16.66 7.59
C LYS A 63 -1.66 -15.74 6.38
N GLU A 64 -1.57 -16.32 5.20
CA GLU A 64 -1.92 -15.63 3.97
C GLU A 64 -3.38 -15.18 4.00
N ARG A 65 -3.66 -14.11 3.27
CA ARG A 65 -5.00 -13.54 3.14
C ARG A 65 -5.34 -13.35 1.69
N LEU A 66 -6.53 -13.76 1.33
CA LEU A 66 -7.09 -13.47 0.02
C LEU A 66 -7.34 -11.96 -0.08
N VAL A 67 -6.80 -11.35 -1.12
CA VAL A 67 -7.04 -9.96 -1.49
C VAL A 67 -7.33 -9.90 -3.00
N HIS A 68 -8.06 -8.88 -3.42
CA HIS A 68 -8.35 -8.67 -4.83
C HIS A 68 -7.67 -7.39 -5.32
N ILE A 69 -6.93 -7.50 -6.41
CA ILE A 69 -6.27 -6.38 -7.10
C ILE A 69 -7.05 -6.08 -8.37
N TYR A 70 -7.77 -4.96 -8.37
CA TYR A 70 -8.57 -4.52 -9.53
C TYR A 70 -7.69 -4.03 -10.68
N SER A 71 -6.58 -3.37 -10.33
CA SER A 71 -5.60 -2.85 -11.29
C SER A 71 -4.26 -2.65 -10.63
N TYR A 72 -3.17 -2.90 -11.36
CA TYR A 72 -1.81 -2.57 -10.95
C TYR A 72 -1.06 -2.13 -12.19
N ARG A 73 -0.83 -0.83 -12.35
CA ARG A 73 -0.27 -0.25 -13.57
C ARG A 73 0.78 0.80 -13.27
N PHE A 74 1.94 0.63 -13.88
CA PHE A 74 3.00 1.64 -13.91
C PHE A 74 2.67 2.71 -14.95
N THR A 75 2.81 3.97 -14.54
CA THR A 75 2.59 5.14 -15.39
C THR A 75 3.91 5.75 -15.86
N ARG A 76 4.99 5.46 -15.17
CA ARG A 76 6.34 5.93 -15.48
C ARG A 76 7.37 4.93 -14.95
N PHE A 77 8.42 4.70 -15.72
CA PHE A 77 9.60 3.97 -15.30
C PHE A 77 10.84 4.73 -15.74
N GLU A 78 11.64 5.14 -14.79
CA GLU A 78 12.94 5.76 -14.95
C GLU A 78 13.88 5.09 -13.95
N GLU A 79 14.69 4.18 -14.43
CA GLU A 79 15.59 3.40 -13.59
C GLU A 79 16.33 4.28 -12.57
N PRO A 80 16.31 3.93 -11.27
CA PRO A 80 15.73 2.72 -10.68
C PRO A 80 14.26 2.89 -10.20
N PHE A 81 13.55 3.93 -10.60
CA PHE A 81 12.25 4.31 -10.04
C PHE A 81 11.07 4.00 -10.95
N GLY A 82 10.06 3.37 -10.39
CA GLY A 82 8.77 3.14 -11.03
C GLY A 82 7.62 3.84 -10.29
N THR A 83 6.81 4.62 -11.01
CA THR A 83 5.58 5.21 -10.48
C THR A 83 4.39 4.38 -10.96
N PHE A 84 3.50 4.00 -10.04
CA PHE A 84 2.36 3.17 -10.36
C PHE A 84 1.08 3.63 -9.66
N ARG A 85 -0.04 3.15 -10.16
CA ARG A 85 -1.34 3.18 -9.50
C ARG A 85 -1.82 1.76 -9.23
N VAL A 86 -2.45 1.55 -8.08
CA VAL A 86 -3.04 0.26 -7.72
C VAL A 86 -4.44 0.48 -7.16
N GLY A 87 -5.42 -0.26 -7.70
CA GLY A 87 -6.76 -0.39 -7.14
C GLY A 87 -6.89 -1.77 -6.50
N CYS A 88 -7.27 -1.84 -5.24
CA CYS A 88 -7.30 -3.10 -4.49
C CYS A 88 -8.31 -3.08 -3.35
N THR A 89 -8.67 -4.25 -2.85
CA THR A 89 -9.53 -4.39 -1.68
C THR A 89 -8.86 -3.93 -0.39
N LYS A 90 -9.66 -3.65 0.63
CA LYS A 90 -9.16 -3.40 1.98
C LYS A 90 -8.31 -4.57 2.49
N GLY A 91 -7.28 -4.26 3.25
CA GLY A 91 -6.37 -5.28 3.80
C GLY A 91 -5.20 -5.64 2.90
N THR A 92 -5.17 -5.17 1.67
CA THR A 92 -4.02 -5.33 0.75
C THR A 92 -2.82 -4.55 1.26
N TYR A 93 -1.67 -5.20 1.25
CA TYR A 93 -0.37 -4.58 1.58
C TYR A 93 0.37 -4.24 0.28
N VAL A 94 0.32 -2.97 -0.11
CA VAL A 94 1.03 -2.48 -1.31
C VAL A 94 2.54 -2.72 -1.21
N ARG A 95 3.09 -2.72 0.00
CA ARG A 95 4.50 -3.06 0.25
C ARG A 95 4.83 -4.50 -0.16
N SER A 96 3.97 -5.45 0.17
CA SER A 96 4.15 -6.85 -0.25
C SER A 96 4.02 -6.97 -1.76
N LEU A 97 3.04 -6.30 -2.37
CA LEU A 97 2.85 -6.32 -3.82
C LEU A 97 4.10 -5.84 -4.59
N VAL A 98 4.70 -4.72 -4.14
CA VAL A 98 5.96 -4.21 -4.71
C VAL A 98 7.12 -5.17 -4.49
N HIS A 99 7.23 -5.75 -3.29
CA HIS A 99 8.26 -6.73 -2.98
C HIS A 99 8.16 -7.97 -3.88
N ASP A 100 6.95 -8.52 -4.00
CA ASP A 100 6.70 -9.75 -4.78
C ASP A 100 6.98 -9.52 -6.28
N LEU A 101 6.59 -8.34 -6.81
CA LEU A 101 6.96 -7.95 -8.17
C LEU A 101 8.49 -7.87 -8.34
N GLY A 102 9.19 -7.24 -7.40
CA GLY A 102 10.65 -7.15 -7.44
C GLY A 102 11.34 -8.52 -7.39
N GLN A 103 10.81 -9.45 -6.59
CA GLN A 103 11.29 -10.84 -6.57
C GLN A 103 11.05 -11.52 -7.92
N LYS A 104 9.90 -11.30 -8.54
CA LYS A 104 9.57 -11.84 -9.86
C LYS A 104 10.49 -11.33 -10.96
N LEU A 105 10.91 -10.06 -10.86
CA LEU A 105 11.86 -9.43 -11.77
C LEU A 105 13.34 -9.84 -11.50
N GLY A 106 13.61 -10.48 -10.36
CA GLY A 106 14.93 -10.93 -9.97
C GLY A 106 15.85 -9.85 -9.38
N CYS A 107 15.42 -8.58 -9.34
CA CYS A 107 16.23 -7.47 -8.81
C CYS A 107 15.82 -7.03 -7.40
N GLY A 108 14.69 -7.55 -6.89
CA GLY A 108 14.07 -7.02 -5.68
C GLY A 108 13.46 -5.63 -5.89
N ALA A 109 12.54 -5.24 -5.02
CA ALA A 109 11.99 -3.89 -4.99
C ALA A 109 11.48 -3.54 -3.59
N HIS A 110 11.39 -2.25 -3.31
CA HIS A 110 10.77 -1.74 -2.10
C HIS A 110 9.91 -0.51 -2.41
N LEU A 111 8.89 -0.29 -1.60
CA LEU A 111 8.03 0.87 -1.73
C LEU A 111 8.73 2.10 -1.15
N GLN A 112 8.97 3.12 -1.98
CA GLN A 112 9.61 4.36 -1.56
C GLN A 112 8.60 5.34 -0.95
N ASN A 113 7.51 5.59 -1.66
CA ASN A 113 6.44 6.49 -1.24
C ASN A 113 5.08 5.85 -1.56
N LEU A 114 4.08 6.19 -0.76
CA LEU A 114 2.70 5.76 -0.97
C LEU A 114 1.75 6.89 -0.60
N ARG A 115 0.84 7.22 -1.51
CA ARG A 115 -0.29 8.11 -1.25
C ARG A 115 -1.59 7.36 -1.53
N ARG A 116 -2.51 7.39 -0.57
CA ARG A 116 -3.87 6.91 -0.80
C ARG A 116 -4.64 7.99 -1.54
N LEU A 117 -5.23 7.63 -2.67
CA LEU A 117 -6.04 8.55 -3.48
C LEU A 117 -7.52 8.45 -3.12
N ASP A 118 -7.99 7.20 -2.87
CA ASP A 118 -9.39 6.93 -2.60
C ASP A 118 -9.56 5.89 -1.49
N SER A 119 -10.68 5.93 -0.78
CA SER A 119 -11.09 4.93 0.19
C SER A 119 -12.62 4.79 0.16
N GLY A 120 -13.12 3.76 -0.52
CA GLY A 120 -14.53 3.63 -0.84
C GLY A 120 -14.99 4.82 -1.68
N LYS A 121 -15.98 5.55 -1.20
CA LYS A 121 -16.51 6.75 -1.87
C LYS A 121 -15.74 8.05 -1.58
N PHE A 122 -14.73 8.00 -0.73
CA PHE A 122 -13.97 9.19 -0.33
C PHE A 122 -12.75 9.35 -1.22
N SER A 123 -12.60 10.54 -1.82
CA SER A 123 -11.42 10.92 -2.59
C SER A 123 -10.53 11.85 -1.78
N VAL A 124 -9.22 11.75 -2.02
CA VAL A 124 -8.24 12.68 -1.44
C VAL A 124 -8.47 14.12 -1.93
N ASN A 125 -9.11 14.29 -3.09
CA ASN A 125 -9.42 15.61 -3.63
C ASN A 125 -10.49 16.35 -2.81
N ASP A 126 -11.31 15.61 -2.06
CA ASP A 126 -12.36 16.15 -1.20
C ASP A 126 -11.90 16.25 0.26
N ALA A 127 -10.67 15.84 0.55
CA ALA A 127 -10.11 15.88 1.89
C ALA A 127 -9.55 17.26 2.21
N ALA A 128 -9.77 17.71 3.44
CA ALA A 128 -9.10 18.89 3.96
C ALA A 128 -7.64 18.60 4.27
N GLU A 129 -6.76 19.55 4.03
CA GLU A 129 -5.36 19.44 4.45
C GLU A 129 -5.25 19.58 5.98
N TYR A 130 -4.31 18.89 6.56
CA TYR A 130 -4.14 18.84 8.01
C TYR A 130 -3.85 20.23 8.62
N GLU A 131 -3.04 21.01 7.92
CA GLU A 131 -2.67 22.38 8.32
C GLU A 131 -3.89 23.30 8.34
N ASP A 132 -4.82 23.17 7.40
CA ASP A 132 -6.05 23.95 7.37
C ASP A 132 -6.93 23.61 8.59
N ILE A 133 -7.08 22.31 8.90
CA ILE A 133 -7.88 21.84 10.05
C ILE A 133 -7.36 22.43 11.38
N LEU A 134 -6.06 22.57 11.53
CA LEU A 134 -5.47 23.16 12.76
C LEU A 134 -5.87 24.63 12.98
N GLY A 135 -6.18 25.34 11.89
CA GLY A 135 -6.60 26.75 11.95
C GLY A 135 -8.11 26.95 12.03
N TRP A 136 -8.93 25.92 11.90
CA TRP A 136 -10.39 26.06 11.87
C TRP A 136 -11.00 26.28 13.24
N SER A 137 -12.05 27.12 13.28
CA SER A 137 -12.93 27.20 14.44
C SER A 137 -13.80 25.92 14.51
N PRO A 138 -14.43 25.65 15.69
CA PRO A 138 -15.39 24.53 15.80
C PRO A 138 -16.54 24.63 14.79
N GLU A 139 -17.02 25.86 14.49
CA GLU A 139 -18.09 26.10 13.52
C GLU A 139 -17.63 25.81 12.09
N GLU A 140 -16.38 26.15 11.75
CA GLU A 140 -15.81 25.85 10.44
C GLU A 140 -15.60 24.34 10.29
N LEU A 141 -15.02 23.68 11.30
CA LEU A 141 -14.84 22.23 11.32
C LEU A 141 -16.17 21.50 11.09
N GLN A 142 -17.26 21.97 11.72
CA GLN A 142 -18.57 21.34 11.60
C GLN A 142 -19.13 21.36 10.16
N LYS A 143 -18.78 22.36 9.35
CA LYS A 143 -19.19 22.43 7.94
C LYS A 143 -18.54 21.34 7.06
N HIS A 144 -17.37 20.87 7.47
CA HIS A 144 -16.60 19.86 6.74
C HIS A 144 -16.83 18.43 7.25
N ILE A 145 -17.54 18.25 8.35
CA ILE A 145 -17.89 16.93 8.88
C ILE A 145 -19.01 16.32 8.03
N ILE A 146 -18.76 15.14 7.50
CA ILE A 146 -19.79 14.33 6.83
C ILE A 146 -20.59 13.60 7.92
N PRO A 147 -21.88 13.90 8.11
CA PRO A 147 -22.69 13.26 9.13
C PRO A 147 -22.84 11.75 8.88
N PHE A 148 -22.85 10.97 9.96
CA PHE A 148 -22.91 9.50 9.89
C PHE A 148 -24.10 8.99 9.04
N PHE A 149 -25.27 9.63 9.12
CA PHE A 149 -26.45 9.22 8.34
C PHE A 149 -26.25 9.34 6.81
N GLN A 150 -25.37 10.24 6.35
CA GLN A 150 -24.99 10.34 4.93
C GLN A 150 -24.05 9.23 4.49
N LEU A 151 -23.34 8.61 5.45
CA LEU A 151 -22.42 7.50 5.16
C LEU A 151 -23.16 6.18 4.95
N VAL A 152 -24.31 6.00 5.63
CA VAL A 152 -25.06 4.73 5.65
C VAL A 152 -26.11 4.68 4.53
N ARG A 153 -26.51 5.81 3.95
CA ARG A 153 -27.57 5.87 2.90
C ARG A 153 -27.08 5.63 1.46
N ALA A 154 -25.83 5.26 1.28
CA ALA A 154 -25.22 5.06 -0.05
C ALA A 154 -24.96 3.57 -0.32
N GLU A 155 -26.02 2.76 -0.31
CA GLU A 155 -26.09 1.45 -1.00
C GLU A 155 -27.13 1.53 -2.13
#